data_b133e14ab5b0a67e8d8d424000df4568
#
_entry.id   b133e14ab5b0a67e8d8d424000df4568
#
_cell.length_a   1.000
_cell.length_b   1.000
_cell.length_c   1.000
_cell.angle_alpha   90.00
_cell.angle_beta   90.00
_cell.angle_gamma   90.00
#
_symmetry.space_group_name_H-M   'P 1'
#
loop_
_entity.id
_entity.type
_entity.pdbx_description
1 polymer ?
#
loop_
_entity_poly.entity_id
_entity_poly.type
_entity_poly.pdbx_seq_one_letter_code
_entity_poly.pdbx_strand_id
1 'polypeptide(L)'
;DRRKFISFRIANDFRKRFINKFKEFDIDLHIIIGNHDTYYKNTNEVNSMEELVGKDRFKIYTGPEVVNFDGTDIVFMPWINANNYDESINVLDTAKSDILFGHLEINGFEMHRGQFAEGGWDRKLFRRFDTVFSGHFHHKSDDGQIYYLGTPYEINWSDFQDPKGFHIFDTNTRELERIVNPYTLFRKIYYDDTQEDYTKHDITQYKDQYVKLIVVNKKDLYDFDKFVDRLLLADAYEVKIIEDFSELDAENVSDDIVENTEDTMTLLEKYIDQLDVTLSKDRLKNTMRSLYSEAQDLEI
;
A
#
# COMPACT_ATOMS: atom_id res chain seq x y z
N ASP A 1 -7.79 -4.16 -1.12
CA ASP A 1 -8.32 -2.86 -1.39
C ASP A 1 -9.37 -2.89 -2.50
N ARG A 2 -10.60 -2.51 -2.16
CA ARG A 2 -11.70 -2.44 -3.12
C ARG A 2 -12.22 -1.01 -3.16
N ARG A 3 -11.59 -0.19 -3.92
CA ARG A 3 -11.84 1.24 -4.14
C ARG A 3 -13.33 1.62 -4.23
N LYS A 4 -14.19 0.75 -4.75
CA LYS A 4 -15.61 0.99 -4.98
C LYS A 4 -16.54 0.40 -3.93
N PHE A 5 -16.04 -0.44 -3.02
CA PHE A 5 -16.88 -1.16 -2.08
C PHE A 5 -16.25 -1.25 -0.69
N ILE A 6 -16.96 -0.73 0.30
CA ILE A 6 -16.58 -0.84 1.71
C ILE A 6 -17.72 -1.53 2.46
N SER A 7 -17.42 -2.64 3.12
CA SER A 7 -18.43 -3.32 3.92
C SER A 7 -18.80 -2.50 5.15
N PHE A 8 -20.07 -2.58 5.59
CA PHE A 8 -20.51 -1.90 6.81
C PHE A 8 -19.71 -2.27 8.05
N ARG A 9 -19.21 -3.51 8.12
CA ARG A 9 -18.34 -3.95 9.22
C ARG A 9 -17.02 -3.17 9.22
N ILE A 10 -16.34 -3.08 8.07
CA ILE A 10 -15.09 -2.33 7.93
C ILE A 10 -15.31 -0.84 8.21
N ALA A 11 -16.38 -0.24 7.66
CA ALA A 11 -16.74 1.15 7.93
C ALA A 11 -16.96 1.43 9.42
N ASN A 12 -17.69 0.54 10.12
CA ASN A 12 -17.94 0.66 11.55
C ASN A 12 -16.64 0.50 12.38
N ASP A 13 -15.78 -0.46 12.03
CA ASP A 13 -14.52 -0.69 12.73
C ASP A 13 -13.55 0.48 12.51
N PHE A 14 -13.47 1.04 11.31
CA PHE A 14 -12.69 2.23 11.00
C PHE A 14 -13.15 3.43 11.85
N ARG A 15 -14.46 3.69 11.93
CA ARG A 15 -14.98 4.76 12.79
C ARG A 15 -14.62 4.54 14.25
N LYS A 16 -14.80 3.33 14.80
CA LYS A 16 -14.53 3.03 16.20
C LYS A 16 -13.06 3.09 16.56
N ARG A 17 -12.21 2.49 15.72
CA ARG A 17 -10.78 2.30 16.03
C ARG A 17 -9.91 3.49 15.63
N PHE A 18 -10.33 4.27 14.64
CA PHE A 18 -9.57 5.40 14.13
C PHE A 18 -10.29 6.73 14.37
N ILE A 19 -11.39 7.01 13.68
CA ILE A 19 -12.05 8.32 13.71
C ILE A 19 -12.46 8.76 15.13
N ASN A 20 -13.05 7.86 15.90
CA ASN A 20 -13.48 8.18 17.27
C ASN A 20 -12.31 8.49 18.21
N LYS A 21 -11.11 7.97 17.92
CA LYS A 21 -9.91 8.26 18.72
C LYS A 21 -9.45 9.71 18.53
N PHE A 22 -9.48 10.25 17.32
CA PHE A 22 -9.21 11.68 17.12
C PHE A 22 -10.21 12.57 17.85
N LYS A 23 -11.49 12.17 17.89
CA LYS A 23 -12.52 12.89 18.66
C LYS A 23 -12.28 12.81 20.17
N GLU A 24 -11.91 11.61 20.65
CA GLU A 24 -11.65 11.35 22.07
C GLU A 24 -10.45 12.15 22.59
N PHE A 25 -9.39 12.25 21.81
CA PHE A 25 -8.16 12.97 22.17
C PHE A 25 -8.14 14.44 21.76
N ASP A 26 -9.21 14.94 21.16
CA ASP A 26 -9.34 16.30 20.68
C ASP A 26 -8.23 16.71 19.68
N ILE A 27 -7.88 15.81 18.78
CA ILE A 27 -6.86 16.01 17.76
C ILE A 27 -7.56 16.36 16.43
N ASP A 28 -7.11 17.42 15.78
CA ASP A 28 -7.54 17.77 14.44
C ASP A 28 -6.96 16.77 13.43
N LEU A 29 -7.80 16.33 12.49
CA LEU A 29 -7.42 15.38 11.46
C LEU A 29 -7.53 16.01 10.08
N HIS A 30 -6.40 16.05 9.38
CA HIS A 30 -6.27 16.50 8.01
C HIS A 30 -5.96 15.31 7.12
N ILE A 31 -6.77 15.08 6.09
CA ILE A 31 -6.67 13.90 5.22
C ILE A 31 -6.43 14.35 3.79
N ILE A 32 -5.36 13.87 3.19
CA ILE A 32 -5.07 14.01 1.76
C ILE A 32 -5.64 12.79 1.04
N ILE A 33 -6.41 13.01 -0.03
CA ILE A 33 -6.94 11.92 -0.85
C ILE A 33 -5.81 11.33 -1.69
N GLY A 34 -5.63 10.01 -1.55
CA GLY A 34 -4.74 9.20 -2.37
C GLY A 34 -5.46 8.56 -3.56
N ASN A 35 -4.68 7.94 -4.47
CA ASN A 35 -5.21 7.26 -5.65
C ASN A 35 -6.13 6.06 -5.31
N HIS A 36 -5.98 5.45 -4.15
CA HIS A 36 -6.81 4.33 -3.68
C HIS A 36 -8.08 4.77 -2.95
N ASP A 37 -8.20 6.05 -2.60
CA ASP A 37 -9.40 6.58 -1.94
C ASP A 37 -10.51 6.93 -2.93
N THR A 38 -10.17 7.15 -4.21
CA THR A 38 -11.10 7.66 -5.22
C THR A 38 -11.92 6.56 -5.88
N TYR A 39 -13.19 6.85 -6.18
CA TYR A 39 -14.04 5.97 -6.98
C TYR A 39 -13.64 5.98 -8.46
N TYR A 40 -13.38 7.18 -9.02
CA TYR A 40 -12.95 7.38 -10.40
C TYR A 40 -11.45 7.72 -10.45
N LYS A 41 -10.74 7.27 -11.49
CA LYS A 41 -9.30 7.53 -11.64
C LYS A 41 -8.97 8.99 -12.01
N ASN A 42 -9.94 9.72 -12.56
CA ASN A 42 -9.74 11.06 -13.14
C ASN A 42 -10.24 12.21 -12.25
N THR A 43 -10.79 11.93 -11.08
CA THR A 43 -11.27 12.94 -10.13
C THR A 43 -11.21 12.44 -8.69
N ASN A 44 -11.04 13.38 -7.73
CA ASN A 44 -11.07 13.12 -6.29
C ASN A 44 -12.44 13.42 -5.66
N GLU A 45 -13.43 13.84 -6.45
CA GLU A 45 -14.74 14.30 -5.93
C GLU A 45 -15.52 13.21 -5.21
N VAL A 46 -15.48 11.98 -5.74
CA VAL A 46 -16.12 10.83 -5.09
C VAL A 46 -15.03 9.95 -4.47
N ASN A 47 -14.96 9.97 -3.16
CA ASN A 47 -13.90 9.29 -2.42
C ASN A 47 -14.40 8.64 -1.13
N SER A 48 -13.70 7.61 -0.69
CA SER A 48 -14.05 6.84 0.50
C SER A 48 -13.92 7.64 1.81
N MET A 49 -13.07 8.64 1.86
CA MET A 49 -12.82 9.40 3.09
C MET A 49 -14.01 10.31 3.43
N GLU A 50 -14.56 11.02 2.45
CA GLU A 50 -15.77 11.83 2.67
C GLU A 50 -16.96 10.98 3.13
N GLU A 51 -17.12 9.77 2.56
CA GLU A 51 -18.20 8.86 2.92
C GLU A 51 -18.01 8.22 4.31
N LEU A 52 -16.77 7.92 4.72
CA LEU A 52 -16.48 7.25 5.98
C LEU A 52 -16.39 8.19 7.18
N VAL A 53 -15.79 9.36 6.96
CA VAL A 53 -15.40 10.29 8.04
C VAL A 53 -16.49 11.31 8.31
N GLY A 54 -17.21 11.76 7.27
CA GLY A 54 -18.15 12.89 7.34
C GLY A 54 -17.46 14.24 7.36
N LYS A 55 -18.20 15.30 7.04
CA LYS A 55 -17.65 16.64 6.78
C LYS A 55 -17.53 17.54 8.02
N ASP A 56 -17.99 17.11 9.20
CA ASP A 56 -18.32 18.04 10.29
C ASP A 56 -17.13 18.48 11.16
N ARG A 57 -16.02 17.73 11.21
CA ARG A 57 -14.91 18.03 12.11
C ARG A 57 -13.54 17.87 11.47
N PHE A 58 -13.43 17.09 10.42
CA PHE A 58 -12.14 16.76 9.82
C PHE A 58 -12.00 17.41 8.46
N LYS A 59 -10.80 17.84 8.14
CA LYS A 59 -10.48 18.47 6.87
C LYS A 59 -10.03 17.40 5.86
N ILE A 60 -10.75 17.26 4.77
CA ILE A 60 -10.41 16.34 3.67
C ILE A 60 -10.02 17.18 2.46
N TYR A 61 -8.84 16.92 1.90
CA TYR A 61 -8.30 17.65 0.77
C TYR A 61 -8.51 16.85 -0.51
N THR A 62 -9.46 17.27 -1.33
CA THR A 62 -9.75 16.71 -2.66
C THR A 62 -9.07 17.47 -3.79
N GLY A 63 -8.68 18.73 -3.54
CA GLY A 63 -7.85 19.60 -4.37
C GLY A 63 -6.66 20.16 -3.58
N PRO A 64 -5.70 20.82 -4.25
CA PRO A 64 -4.56 21.43 -3.58
C PRO A 64 -5.00 22.63 -2.73
N GLU A 65 -4.47 22.73 -1.51
CA GLU A 65 -4.81 23.81 -0.59
C GLU A 65 -3.60 24.24 0.24
N VAL A 66 -3.47 25.55 0.53
CA VAL A 66 -2.50 26.07 1.48
C VAL A 66 -3.19 26.33 2.81
N VAL A 67 -2.68 25.73 3.87
CA VAL A 67 -3.24 25.85 5.22
C VAL A 67 -2.19 26.38 6.17
N ASN A 68 -2.58 27.36 7.00
CA ASN A 68 -1.71 27.92 8.02
C ASN A 68 -1.86 27.19 9.35
N PHE A 69 -0.74 26.71 9.89
CA PHE A 69 -0.63 26.12 11.22
C PHE A 69 0.28 27.01 12.07
N ASP A 70 -0.30 27.80 12.95
CA ASP A 70 0.41 28.67 13.90
C ASP A 70 1.49 29.55 13.25
N GLY A 71 1.19 30.10 12.07
CA GLY A 71 2.10 30.97 11.32
C GLY A 71 2.95 30.25 10.28
N THR A 72 2.88 28.93 10.19
CA THR A 72 3.55 28.11 9.16
C THR A 72 2.55 27.70 8.08
N ASP A 73 2.79 28.12 6.84
CA ASP A 73 1.99 27.71 5.71
C ASP A 73 2.47 26.33 5.20
N ILE A 74 1.53 25.41 4.99
CA ILE A 74 1.77 24.08 4.46
C ILE A 74 0.85 23.86 3.25
N VAL A 75 1.42 23.41 2.13
CA VAL A 75 0.65 22.95 0.97
C VAL A 75 0.18 21.52 1.21
N PHE A 76 -1.12 21.28 1.11
CA PHE A 76 -1.72 19.95 1.05
C PHE A 76 -2.04 19.62 -0.42
N MET A 77 -1.39 18.61 -0.97
CA MET A 77 -1.51 18.20 -2.36
C MET A 77 -2.07 16.77 -2.43
N PRO A 78 -3.37 16.58 -2.74
CA PRO A 78 -3.94 15.26 -2.95
C PRO A 78 -3.41 14.63 -4.24
N TRP A 79 -3.85 13.40 -4.52
CA TRP A 79 -3.56 12.73 -5.78
C TRP A 79 -3.90 13.62 -6.97
N ILE A 80 -2.88 13.90 -7.79
CA ILE A 80 -3.02 14.73 -8.98
C ILE A 80 -3.57 13.87 -10.12
N ASN A 81 -4.70 14.29 -10.68
CA ASN A 81 -5.40 13.63 -11.77
C ASN A 81 -5.86 14.65 -12.82
N ALA A 82 -6.55 14.19 -13.86
CA ALA A 82 -6.95 15.08 -14.97
C ALA A 82 -7.86 16.24 -14.53
N ASN A 83 -8.66 16.07 -13.48
CA ASN A 83 -9.62 17.10 -13.04
C ASN A 83 -8.94 18.25 -12.26
N ASN A 84 -7.91 17.94 -11.46
CA ASN A 84 -7.22 18.93 -10.61
C ASN A 84 -5.82 19.30 -11.11
N TYR A 85 -5.42 18.87 -12.31
CA TYR A 85 -4.07 19.03 -12.84
C TYR A 85 -3.63 20.50 -12.91
N ASP A 86 -4.41 21.34 -13.59
CA ASP A 86 -4.04 22.75 -13.81
C ASP A 86 -3.93 23.54 -12.49
N GLU A 87 -4.86 23.28 -11.55
CA GLU A 87 -4.84 23.87 -10.22
C GLU A 87 -3.63 23.38 -9.42
N SER A 88 -3.33 22.09 -9.47
CA SER A 88 -2.18 21.50 -8.78
C SER A 88 -0.85 22.08 -9.28
N ILE A 89 -0.67 22.17 -10.59
CA ILE A 89 0.54 22.76 -11.18
C ILE A 89 0.65 24.25 -10.80
N ASN A 90 -0.45 24.99 -10.87
CA ASN A 90 -0.45 26.40 -10.46
C ASN A 90 -0.05 26.57 -8.98
N VAL A 91 -0.55 25.73 -8.06
CA VAL A 91 -0.17 25.78 -6.64
C VAL A 91 1.30 25.39 -6.45
N LEU A 92 1.78 24.35 -7.13
CA LEU A 92 3.20 23.96 -7.11
C LEU A 92 4.11 25.10 -7.55
N ASP A 93 3.70 25.93 -8.51
CA ASP A 93 4.50 27.03 -9.04
C ASP A 93 4.40 28.31 -8.19
N THR A 94 3.24 28.59 -7.60
CA THR A 94 2.94 29.92 -7.04
C THR A 94 2.79 29.97 -5.52
N ALA A 95 2.53 28.84 -4.84
CA ALA A 95 2.35 28.82 -3.38
C ALA A 95 3.58 29.39 -2.67
N LYS A 96 3.37 30.17 -1.61
CA LYS A 96 4.47 30.80 -0.87
C LYS A 96 5.08 29.90 0.20
N SER A 97 4.43 28.78 0.50
CA SER A 97 4.91 27.77 1.46
C SER A 97 6.21 27.12 0.98
N ASP A 98 7.08 26.79 1.90
CA ASP A 98 8.29 25.98 1.71
C ASP A 98 8.10 24.50 2.13
N ILE A 99 6.91 24.14 2.63
CA ILE A 99 6.53 22.78 3.03
C ILE A 99 5.38 22.27 2.18
N LEU A 100 5.50 21.03 1.71
CA LEU A 100 4.45 20.34 0.98
C LEU A 100 4.18 18.97 1.60
N PHE A 101 2.90 18.68 1.87
CA PHE A 101 2.41 17.36 2.21
C PHE A 101 1.56 16.85 1.05
N GLY A 102 1.90 15.68 0.50
CA GLY A 102 1.22 15.18 -0.68
C GLY A 102 1.04 13.68 -0.74
N HIS A 103 0.26 13.25 -1.74
CA HIS A 103 0.18 11.85 -2.15
C HIS A 103 0.65 11.78 -3.61
N LEU A 104 1.95 11.61 -3.79
CA LEU A 104 2.64 11.88 -5.04
C LEU A 104 3.38 10.64 -5.52
N GLU A 105 3.36 10.39 -6.83
CA GLU A 105 4.25 9.44 -7.49
C GLU A 105 5.39 10.21 -8.14
N ILE A 106 6.60 10.13 -7.58
CA ILE A 106 7.76 10.88 -8.06
C ILE A 106 8.82 9.91 -8.55
N ASN A 107 9.31 10.15 -9.77
CA ASN A 107 10.33 9.31 -10.42
C ASN A 107 11.62 9.22 -9.58
N GLY A 108 12.19 8.02 -9.54
CA GLY A 108 13.50 7.74 -8.94
C GLY A 108 13.50 7.47 -7.45
N PHE A 109 12.33 7.40 -6.79
CA PHE A 109 12.21 6.96 -5.42
C PHE A 109 11.88 5.47 -5.31
N GLU A 110 12.25 4.86 -4.21
CA GLU A 110 12.03 3.45 -3.94
C GLU A 110 10.56 3.21 -3.54
N MET A 111 9.84 2.44 -4.36
CA MET A 111 8.43 2.06 -4.10
C MET A 111 8.37 0.92 -3.08
N HIS A 112 9.20 -0.10 -3.30
CA HIS A 112 9.44 -1.25 -2.43
C HIS A 112 10.95 -1.45 -2.32
N ARG A 113 11.40 -2.22 -1.34
CA ARG A 113 12.81 -2.47 -1.14
C ARG A 113 13.49 -2.99 -2.42
N GLY A 114 14.41 -2.20 -2.96
CA GLY A 114 15.16 -2.50 -4.19
C GLY A 114 14.42 -2.22 -5.50
N GLN A 115 13.18 -1.67 -5.45
CA GLN A 115 12.39 -1.35 -6.64
C GLN A 115 12.13 0.16 -6.72
N PHE A 116 12.63 0.79 -7.76
CA PHE A 116 12.50 2.23 -7.98
C PHE A 116 11.39 2.57 -8.97
N ALA A 117 10.69 3.68 -8.72
CA ALA A 117 9.72 4.23 -9.66
C ALA A 117 10.43 4.73 -10.91
N GLU A 118 10.04 4.20 -12.07
CA GLU A 118 10.53 4.64 -13.39
C GLU A 118 9.60 5.68 -14.04
N GLY A 119 8.41 5.88 -13.46
CA GLY A 119 7.37 6.83 -13.90
C GLY A 119 7.10 7.92 -12.90
N GLY A 120 6.00 8.68 -13.13
CA GLY A 120 5.54 9.71 -12.21
C GLY A 120 6.12 11.11 -12.51
N TRP A 121 6.03 11.98 -11.49
CA TRP A 121 6.40 13.39 -11.62
C TRP A 121 7.92 13.60 -11.61
N ASP A 122 8.40 14.56 -12.42
CA ASP A 122 9.80 15.01 -12.36
C ASP A 122 10.04 15.75 -11.01
N ARG A 123 11.07 15.35 -10.28
CA ARG A 123 11.53 15.99 -9.03
C ARG A 123 11.68 17.50 -9.12
N LYS A 124 11.98 18.03 -10.32
CA LYS A 124 12.15 19.46 -10.56
C LYS A 124 10.90 20.27 -10.25
N LEU A 125 9.71 19.67 -10.31
CA LEU A 125 8.46 20.34 -9.94
C LEU A 125 8.42 20.73 -8.46
N PHE A 126 9.15 20.02 -7.62
CA PHE A 126 9.15 20.20 -6.16
C PHE A 126 10.35 21.00 -5.62
N ARG A 127 11.28 21.41 -6.49
CA ARG A 127 12.56 22.03 -6.09
C ARG A 127 12.44 23.31 -5.28
N ARG A 128 11.30 23.97 -5.31
CA ARG A 128 11.05 25.23 -4.58
C ARG A 128 10.67 25.00 -3.11
N PHE A 129 10.24 23.80 -2.76
CA PHE A 129 9.92 23.44 -1.40
C PHE A 129 11.19 22.96 -0.68
N ASP A 130 11.40 23.45 0.53
CA ASP A 130 12.53 22.99 1.36
C ASP A 130 12.29 21.56 1.84
N THR A 131 11.01 21.21 2.07
CA THR A 131 10.61 19.91 2.56
C THR A 131 9.32 19.43 1.89
N VAL A 132 9.36 18.22 1.36
CA VAL A 132 8.20 17.53 0.76
C VAL A 132 7.99 16.21 1.48
N PHE A 133 6.83 16.01 2.09
CA PHE A 133 6.40 14.74 2.65
C PHE A 133 5.36 14.10 1.73
N SER A 134 5.60 12.85 1.34
CA SER A 134 4.67 12.14 0.47
C SER A 134 4.27 10.78 1.04
N GLY A 135 2.99 10.43 0.86
CA GLY A 135 2.51 9.07 0.87
C GLY A 135 2.71 8.41 -0.49
N HIS A 136 1.91 7.43 -0.85
CA HIS A 136 1.88 6.63 -2.06
C HIS A 136 2.82 5.43 -2.01
N PHE A 137 4.12 5.60 -1.91
CA PHE A 137 5.04 4.48 -1.78
C PHE A 137 5.03 3.90 -0.36
N HIS A 138 4.97 2.56 -0.26
CA HIS A 138 4.88 1.85 1.01
C HIS A 138 6.22 1.81 1.75
N HIS A 139 7.33 1.84 1.01
CA HIS A 139 8.67 1.88 1.57
C HIS A 139 9.06 3.30 1.99
N LYS A 140 9.68 3.44 3.17
CA LYS A 140 10.23 4.73 3.62
C LYS A 140 11.53 5.01 2.88
N SER A 141 11.57 6.08 2.12
CA SER A 141 12.78 6.55 1.43
C SER A 141 12.86 8.07 1.42
N ASP A 142 14.04 8.64 1.29
CA ASP A 142 14.23 10.10 1.17
C ASP A 142 15.55 10.46 0.47
N ASP A 143 15.64 11.72 0.04
CA ASP A 143 16.84 12.30 -0.54
C ASP A 143 17.34 13.55 0.19
N GLY A 144 16.76 13.83 1.38
CA GLY A 144 17.04 15.00 2.21
C GLY A 144 16.15 16.20 1.93
N GLN A 145 15.35 16.19 0.84
CA GLN A 145 14.33 17.19 0.52
C GLN A 145 12.94 16.55 0.44
N ILE A 146 12.82 15.47 -0.29
CA ILE A 146 11.59 14.71 -0.50
C ILE A 146 11.63 13.45 0.36
N TYR A 147 10.62 13.28 1.21
CA TYR A 147 10.49 12.19 2.16
C TYR A 147 9.24 11.38 1.83
N TYR A 148 9.38 10.15 1.35
CA TYR A 148 8.34 9.15 1.37
C TYR A 148 8.26 8.57 2.78
N LEU A 149 7.13 8.77 3.45
CA LEU A 149 6.96 8.41 4.84
C LEU A 149 6.78 6.90 5.05
N GLY A 150 6.40 6.20 3.97
CA GLY A 150 6.01 4.80 4.03
C GLY A 150 4.65 4.59 4.69
N THR A 151 4.29 3.34 4.92
CA THR A 151 3.03 2.98 5.59
C THR A 151 3.21 2.78 7.10
N PRO A 152 2.17 3.06 7.93
CA PRO A 152 2.27 2.92 9.38
C PRO A 152 2.28 1.45 9.84
N TYR A 153 1.85 0.51 9.00
CA TYR A 153 1.85 -0.94 9.22
C TYR A 153 1.99 -1.66 7.88
N GLU A 154 2.27 -2.96 7.93
CA GLU A 154 2.33 -3.81 6.73
C GLU A 154 0.93 -3.96 6.11
N ILE A 155 0.77 -3.70 4.82
CA ILE A 155 -0.51 -3.76 4.10
C ILE A 155 -0.61 -5.05 3.29
N ASN A 156 0.49 -5.47 2.67
CA ASN A 156 0.56 -6.66 1.82
C ASN A 156 1.89 -7.41 2.00
N TRP A 157 2.09 -8.52 1.31
CA TRP A 157 3.28 -9.36 1.43
C TRP A 157 4.58 -8.71 0.93
N SER A 158 4.52 -7.67 0.10
CA SER A 158 5.72 -6.91 -0.30
C SER A 158 6.30 -6.10 0.87
N ASP A 159 5.49 -5.82 1.88
CA ASP A 159 5.90 -5.13 3.10
C ASP A 159 6.58 -6.04 4.14
N PHE A 160 6.64 -7.36 3.89
CA PHE A 160 7.27 -8.31 4.79
C PHE A 160 8.73 -7.92 5.12
N GLN A 161 9.03 -7.81 6.42
CA GLN A 161 10.35 -7.36 6.93
C GLN A 161 10.73 -5.93 6.54
N ASP A 162 9.80 -5.11 6.07
CA ASP A 162 10.03 -3.69 5.88
C ASP A 162 9.58 -2.92 7.13
N PRO A 163 10.48 -2.22 7.87
CA PRO A 163 10.10 -1.52 9.07
C PRO A 163 9.07 -0.42 8.78
N LYS A 164 7.89 -0.54 9.37
CA LYS A 164 6.78 0.40 9.23
C LYS A 164 6.71 1.37 10.41
N GLY A 165 5.94 2.46 10.27
CA GLY A 165 5.80 3.45 11.33
C GLY A 165 5.15 4.73 10.87
N PHE A 166 5.07 5.69 11.77
CA PHE A 166 4.58 7.04 11.48
C PHE A 166 5.62 8.08 11.91
N HIS A 167 5.36 9.34 11.59
CA HIS A 167 6.30 10.41 11.85
C HIS A 167 5.64 11.53 12.65
N ILE A 168 6.44 12.19 13.49
CA ILE A 168 6.12 13.43 14.17
C ILE A 168 6.97 14.52 13.52
N PHE A 169 6.33 15.58 13.05
CA PHE A 169 7.00 16.72 12.46
C PHE A 169 6.70 17.97 13.27
N ASP A 170 7.74 18.61 13.78
CA ASP A 170 7.63 19.89 14.48
C ASP A 170 7.75 21.03 13.47
N THR A 171 6.68 21.81 13.33
CA THR A 171 6.62 22.91 12.36
C THR A 171 7.53 24.10 12.70
N ASN A 172 7.94 24.24 13.98
CA ASN A 172 8.83 25.32 14.42
C ASN A 172 10.30 24.95 14.23
N THR A 173 10.69 23.74 14.69
CA THR A 173 12.09 23.29 14.60
C THR A 173 12.41 22.63 13.27
N ARG A 174 11.40 22.22 12.50
CA ARG A 174 11.49 21.43 11.25
C ARG A 174 12.07 20.03 11.46
N GLU A 175 12.10 19.54 12.70
CA GLU A 175 12.55 18.20 13.02
C GLU A 175 11.50 17.17 12.66
N LEU A 176 11.94 16.08 12.04
CA LEU A 176 11.14 14.91 11.69
C LEU A 176 11.60 13.71 12.52
N GLU A 177 10.77 13.25 13.43
CA GLU A 177 11.00 12.05 14.23
C GLU A 177 10.18 10.87 13.67
N ARG A 178 10.82 9.72 13.48
CA ARG A 178 10.13 8.49 13.08
C ARG A 178 9.85 7.60 14.28
N ILE A 179 8.59 7.22 14.45
CA ILE A 179 8.16 6.24 15.44
C ILE A 179 7.91 4.90 14.74
N VAL A 180 8.80 3.94 14.99
CA VAL A 180 8.70 2.61 14.38
C VAL A 180 7.58 1.80 15.01
N ASN A 181 6.74 1.18 14.19
CA ASN A 181 5.71 0.25 14.63
C ASN A 181 6.35 -1.10 15.02
N PRO A 182 6.25 -1.56 16.27
CA PRO A 182 6.81 -2.83 16.69
C PRO A 182 6.00 -4.05 16.24
N TYR A 183 4.78 -3.83 15.74
CA TYR A 183 3.87 -4.91 15.33
C TYR A 183 4.03 -5.24 13.85
N THR A 184 4.03 -6.51 13.53
CA THR A 184 4.07 -7.04 12.17
C THR A 184 2.82 -7.87 11.91
N LEU A 185 2.35 -7.89 10.65
CA LEU A 185 1.18 -8.67 10.24
C LEU A 185 1.57 -9.94 9.47
N PHE A 186 2.72 -9.93 8.79
CA PHE A 186 3.13 -11.02 7.91
C PHE A 186 4.29 -11.80 8.52
N ARG A 187 4.20 -13.14 8.45
CA ARG A 187 5.23 -14.08 8.90
C ARG A 187 5.49 -15.15 7.85
N LYS A 188 6.77 -15.45 7.62
CA LYS A 188 7.20 -16.59 6.81
C LYS A 188 7.88 -17.61 7.72
N ILE A 189 7.48 -18.87 7.59
CA ILE A 189 8.09 -20.02 8.26
C ILE A 189 8.70 -20.87 7.15
N TYR A 190 10.00 -21.08 7.19
CA TYR A 190 10.69 -21.99 6.29
C TYR A 190 10.81 -23.34 6.99
N TYR A 191 9.88 -24.25 6.69
CA TYR A 191 9.83 -25.57 7.33
C TYR A 191 10.91 -26.48 6.76
N ASP A 192 11.82 -26.91 7.61
CA ASP A 192 12.87 -27.88 7.30
C ASP A 192 13.12 -28.77 8.53
N ASP A 193 12.46 -29.94 8.58
CA ASP A 193 12.57 -30.89 9.68
C ASP A 193 13.88 -31.66 9.70
N THR A 194 14.76 -31.42 8.73
CA THR A 194 16.15 -31.91 8.76
C THR A 194 17.07 -31.00 9.59
N GLN A 195 16.65 -29.76 9.85
CA GLN A 195 17.42 -28.73 10.54
C GLN A 195 16.84 -28.36 11.90
N GLU A 196 15.52 -28.41 12.07
CA GLU A 196 14.82 -27.95 13.27
C GLU A 196 13.74 -28.96 13.74
N ASP A 197 13.57 -29.11 15.05
CA ASP A 197 12.48 -29.86 15.68
C ASP A 197 11.24 -28.99 15.88
N TYR A 198 10.28 -29.08 14.96
CA TYR A 198 9.04 -28.31 14.99
C TYR A 198 8.03 -28.79 16.03
N THR A 199 8.26 -29.91 16.70
CA THR A 199 7.33 -30.42 17.73
C THR A 199 7.23 -29.46 18.93
N LYS A 200 8.27 -28.68 19.21
CA LYS A 200 8.39 -27.71 20.30
C LYS A 200 8.35 -26.24 19.83
N HIS A 201 8.21 -26.01 18.52
CA HIS A 201 8.18 -24.67 17.98
C HIS A 201 7.02 -23.86 18.60
N ASP A 202 7.30 -22.65 19.09
CA ASP A 202 6.29 -21.77 19.69
C ASP A 202 5.38 -21.17 18.61
N ILE A 203 4.14 -21.61 18.58
CA ILE A 203 3.12 -21.14 17.63
C ILE A 203 2.35 -19.91 18.13
N THR A 204 2.46 -19.54 19.41
CA THR A 204 1.70 -18.43 20.00
C THR A 204 2.06 -17.07 19.39
N GLN A 205 3.26 -16.96 18.83
CA GLN A 205 3.74 -15.78 18.14
C GLN A 205 3.01 -15.47 16.83
N TYR A 206 2.24 -16.43 16.29
CA TYR A 206 1.53 -16.26 15.02
C TYR A 206 0.07 -15.82 15.18
N LYS A 207 -0.36 -15.64 16.43
CA LYS A 207 -1.69 -15.10 16.70
C LYS A 207 -1.89 -13.74 16.04
N ASP A 208 -3.06 -13.56 15.42
CA ASP A 208 -3.44 -12.32 14.73
C ASP A 208 -2.49 -11.93 13.57
N GLN A 209 -1.84 -12.92 12.92
CA GLN A 209 -0.92 -12.71 11.81
C GLN A 209 -1.32 -13.52 10.56
N TYR A 210 -0.86 -13.08 9.40
CA TYR A 210 -0.89 -13.83 8.16
C TYR A 210 0.40 -14.64 8.04
N VAL A 211 0.29 -15.95 7.90
CA VAL A 211 1.44 -16.86 7.92
C VAL A 211 1.59 -17.57 6.59
N LYS A 212 2.79 -17.50 5.98
CA LYS A 212 3.22 -18.38 4.88
C LYS A 212 4.15 -19.46 5.43
N LEU A 213 3.71 -20.71 5.33
CA LEU A 213 4.52 -21.88 5.64
C LEU A 213 5.15 -22.40 4.35
N ILE A 214 6.43 -22.13 4.16
CA ILE A 214 7.22 -22.51 2.98
C ILE A 214 7.92 -23.83 3.30
N VAL A 215 7.54 -24.89 2.61
CA VAL A 215 8.07 -26.24 2.87
C VAL A 215 9.37 -26.43 2.10
N VAL A 216 10.50 -26.37 2.80
CA VAL A 216 11.84 -26.61 2.25
C VAL A 216 12.14 -28.10 2.22
N ASN A 217 11.99 -28.79 3.38
CA ASN A 217 12.10 -30.23 3.52
C ASN A 217 11.05 -30.73 4.50
N LYS A 218 10.37 -31.83 4.15
CA LYS A 218 9.47 -32.57 5.01
C LYS A 218 9.80 -34.07 4.97
N LYS A 219 10.70 -34.48 5.83
CA LYS A 219 11.13 -35.86 5.94
C LYS A 219 10.11 -36.72 6.69
N ASP A 220 9.51 -36.17 7.72
CA ASP A 220 8.46 -36.80 8.51
C ASP A 220 7.11 -36.12 8.26
N LEU A 221 6.27 -36.79 7.47
CA LEU A 221 4.93 -36.32 7.12
C LEU A 221 4.01 -36.19 8.34
N TYR A 222 4.15 -37.07 9.33
CA TYR A 222 3.31 -37.05 10.51
C TYR A 222 3.62 -35.85 11.41
N ASP A 223 4.88 -35.55 11.61
CA ASP A 223 5.28 -34.39 12.40
C ASP A 223 4.97 -33.06 11.65
N PHE A 224 5.07 -33.08 10.33
CA PHE A 224 4.62 -31.96 9.49
C PHE A 224 3.12 -31.70 9.66
N ASP A 225 2.27 -32.72 9.51
CA ASP A 225 0.82 -32.58 9.66
C ASP A 225 0.45 -32.08 11.06
N LYS A 226 1.11 -32.60 12.11
CA LYS A 226 0.91 -32.08 13.46
C LYS A 226 1.31 -30.62 13.64
N PHE A 227 2.40 -30.21 13.00
CA PHE A 227 2.82 -28.80 13.04
C PHE A 227 1.81 -27.91 12.34
N VAL A 228 1.31 -28.32 11.17
CA VAL A 228 0.25 -27.60 10.45
C VAL A 228 -1.03 -27.50 11.31
N ASP A 229 -1.47 -28.60 11.91
CA ASP A 229 -2.65 -28.59 12.81
C ASP A 229 -2.48 -27.60 13.96
N ARG A 230 -1.31 -27.61 14.61
CA ARG A 230 -1.01 -26.64 15.69
C ARG A 230 -1.02 -25.22 15.16
N LEU A 231 -0.45 -24.97 13.99
CA LEU A 231 -0.37 -23.64 13.39
C LEU A 231 -1.77 -23.12 13.01
N LEU A 232 -2.66 -23.98 12.53
CA LEU A 232 -4.07 -23.63 12.27
C LEU A 232 -4.85 -23.30 13.55
N LEU A 233 -4.42 -23.84 14.70
CA LEU A 233 -5.00 -23.56 16.01
C LEU A 233 -4.38 -22.35 16.73
N ALA A 234 -3.39 -21.69 16.10
CA ALA A 234 -2.67 -20.54 16.69
C ALA A 234 -3.45 -19.21 16.65
N ASP A 235 -4.72 -19.20 16.26
CA ASP A 235 -5.51 -17.98 16.02
C ASP A 235 -4.87 -17.00 15.00
N ALA A 236 -4.13 -17.52 14.03
CA ALA A 236 -3.65 -16.74 12.89
C ALA A 236 -4.83 -16.29 12.01
N TYR A 237 -4.71 -15.15 11.35
CA TYR A 237 -5.73 -14.69 10.39
C TYR A 237 -5.81 -15.62 9.17
N GLU A 238 -4.67 -16.08 8.73
CA GLU A 238 -4.54 -17.01 7.60
C GLU A 238 -3.23 -17.82 7.73
N VAL A 239 -3.27 -19.07 7.33
CA VAL A 239 -2.08 -19.91 7.15
C VAL A 239 -2.10 -20.44 5.72
N LYS A 240 -1.14 -19.98 4.91
CA LYS A 240 -0.94 -20.47 3.54
C LYS A 240 0.27 -21.40 3.50
N ILE A 241 0.07 -22.64 3.04
CA ILE A 241 1.14 -23.63 2.87
C ILE A 241 1.63 -23.57 1.43
N ILE A 242 2.95 -23.44 1.25
CA ILE A 242 3.61 -23.35 -0.06
C ILE A 242 4.60 -24.53 -0.14
N GLU A 243 4.28 -25.51 -0.99
CA GLU A 243 5.11 -26.70 -1.22
C GLU A 243 5.92 -26.61 -2.52
N ASP A 244 5.54 -25.73 -3.43
CA ASP A 244 6.24 -25.49 -4.70
C ASP A 244 6.78 -24.08 -4.75
N PHE A 245 8.09 -23.93 -4.93
CA PHE A 245 8.77 -22.62 -5.03
C PHE A 245 8.35 -21.80 -6.26
N SER A 246 7.81 -22.44 -7.31
CA SER A 246 7.28 -21.73 -8.47
C SER A 246 6.08 -20.82 -8.13
N GLU A 247 5.33 -21.14 -7.07
CA GLU A 247 4.24 -20.28 -6.58
C GLU A 247 4.75 -18.99 -5.90
N LEU A 248 5.95 -19.03 -5.31
CA LEU A 248 6.54 -17.87 -4.64
C LEU A 248 6.94 -16.77 -5.63
N ASP A 249 7.42 -17.14 -6.81
CA ASP A 249 7.82 -16.18 -7.84
C ASP A 249 6.60 -15.49 -8.47
N ALA A 250 5.49 -16.19 -8.59
CA ALA A 250 4.24 -15.62 -9.11
C ALA A 250 3.57 -14.63 -8.11
N GLU A 251 3.73 -14.83 -6.80
CA GLU A 251 3.17 -13.94 -5.77
C GLU A 251 4.04 -12.72 -5.44
N ASN A 252 5.32 -12.74 -5.82
CA ASN A 252 6.22 -11.59 -5.68
C ASN A 252 6.04 -10.55 -6.81
N VAL A 253 5.23 -10.86 -7.83
CA VAL A 253 4.67 -9.86 -8.74
C VAL A 253 3.64 -9.10 -7.91
N SER A 254 4.04 -7.95 -7.40
CA SER A 254 3.29 -7.19 -6.40
C SER A 254 1.90 -6.81 -6.91
N ASP A 255 0.89 -6.91 -6.04
CA ASP A 255 -0.44 -6.39 -6.28
C ASP A 255 -0.41 -4.91 -6.70
N ASP A 256 0.61 -4.14 -6.29
CA ASP A 256 0.81 -2.75 -6.68
C ASP A 256 1.24 -2.57 -8.15
N ILE A 257 1.91 -3.55 -8.77
CA ILE A 257 2.21 -3.50 -10.22
C ILE A 257 0.91 -3.64 -11.02
N VAL A 258 -0.04 -4.41 -10.52
CA VAL A 258 -1.35 -4.60 -11.16
C VAL A 258 -2.20 -3.32 -11.13
N GLU A 259 -2.04 -2.47 -10.11
CA GLU A 259 -2.85 -1.26 -9.96
C GLU A 259 -2.25 -0.01 -10.63
N ASN A 260 -0.93 0.06 -10.78
CA ASN A 260 -0.23 1.22 -11.37
C ASN A 260 0.04 1.11 -12.87
N THR A 261 -0.16 -0.05 -13.48
CA THR A 261 0.04 -0.23 -14.91
C THR A 261 -1.27 -0.41 -15.64
N GLU A 262 -1.31 0.28 -16.80
CA GLU A 262 -2.22 0.08 -17.90
C GLU A 262 -2.97 -1.24 -17.85
N ASP A 263 -4.30 -1.16 -17.95
CA ASP A 263 -5.25 -2.23 -18.26
C ASP A 263 -4.75 -3.68 -18.00
N THR A 264 -5.45 -4.40 -17.14
CA THR A 264 -5.19 -5.83 -16.81
C THR A 264 -4.84 -6.68 -18.03
N MET A 265 -5.37 -6.32 -19.21
CA MET A 265 -5.05 -6.99 -20.47
C MET A 265 -3.61 -6.78 -20.91
N THR A 266 -3.05 -5.59 -20.75
CA THR A 266 -1.64 -5.31 -21.11
C THR A 266 -0.68 -6.11 -20.24
N LEU A 267 -1.00 -6.29 -18.93
CA LEU A 267 -0.23 -7.15 -18.02
C LEU A 267 -0.29 -8.62 -18.41
N LEU A 268 -1.49 -9.12 -18.71
CA LEU A 268 -1.69 -10.50 -19.16
C LEU A 268 -0.94 -10.76 -20.48
N GLU A 269 -0.93 -9.80 -21.39
CA GLU A 269 -0.19 -9.91 -22.64
C GLU A 269 1.33 -9.92 -22.45
N LYS A 270 1.86 -9.05 -21.57
CA LYS A 270 3.28 -9.05 -21.19
C LYS A 270 3.69 -10.37 -20.50
N TYR A 271 2.83 -10.89 -19.62
CA TYR A 271 3.06 -12.18 -18.98
C TYR A 271 3.11 -13.33 -20.02
N ILE A 272 2.16 -13.37 -20.97
CA ILE A 272 2.16 -14.38 -22.05
C ILE A 272 3.44 -14.26 -22.91
N ASP A 273 3.96 -13.05 -23.14
CA ASP A 273 5.19 -12.84 -23.89
C ASP A 273 6.43 -13.40 -23.20
N GLN A 274 6.42 -13.46 -21.88
CA GLN A 274 7.51 -14.01 -21.07
C GLN A 274 7.44 -15.54 -20.88
N LEU A 275 6.25 -16.15 -21.10
CA LEU A 275 6.10 -17.60 -20.95
C LEU A 275 6.92 -18.36 -22.02
N ASP A 276 7.67 -19.35 -21.58
CA ASP A 276 8.32 -20.32 -22.47
C ASP A 276 7.37 -21.49 -22.74
N VAL A 277 6.47 -21.31 -23.72
CA VAL A 277 5.44 -22.28 -24.07
C VAL A 277 5.49 -22.66 -25.54
N THR A 278 5.15 -23.90 -25.84
CA THR A 278 5.07 -24.43 -27.21
C THR A 278 3.81 -23.99 -27.97
N LEU A 279 2.83 -23.40 -27.28
CA LEU A 279 1.60 -22.87 -27.85
C LEU A 279 1.85 -21.48 -28.48
N SER A 280 1.08 -21.14 -29.52
CA SER A 280 1.11 -19.81 -30.12
C SER A 280 0.70 -18.74 -29.10
N LYS A 281 1.62 -17.82 -28.78
CA LYS A 281 1.37 -16.71 -27.86
C LYS A 281 0.22 -15.83 -28.32
N ASP A 282 0.05 -15.62 -29.63
CA ASP A 282 -1.08 -14.87 -30.21
C ASP A 282 -2.41 -15.55 -29.95
N ARG A 283 -2.45 -16.86 -30.01
CA ARG A 283 -3.66 -17.64 -29.71
C ARG A 283 -4.02 -17.56 -28.22
N LEU A 284 -3.01 -17.63 -27.34
CA LEU A 284 -3.19 -17.42 -25.90
C LEU A 284 -3.70 -16.02 -25.58
N LYS A 285 -3.11 -14.95 -26.16
CA LYS A 285 -3.56 -13.58 -25.99
C LYS A 285 -5.01 -13.39 -26.44
N ASN A 286 -5.38 -13.92 -27.60
CA ASN A 286 -6.75 -13.81 -28.09
C ASN A 286 -7.76 -14.55 -27.21
N THR A 287 -7.40 -15.73 -26.69
CA THR A 287 -8.25 -16.48 -25.72
C THR A 287 -8.41 -15.70 -24.42
N MET A 288 -7.33 -15.14 -23.88
CA MET A 288 -7.37 -14.33 -22.66
C MET A 288 -8.20 -13.05 -22.82
N ARG A 289 -8.10 -12.38 -24.00
CA ARG A 289 -8.96 -11.23 -24.29
C ARG A 289 -10.45 -11.58 -24.31
N SER A 290 -10.79 -12.74 -24.91
CA SER A 290 -12.18 -13.22 -24.94
C SER A 290 -12.70 -13.52 -23.54
N LEU A 291 -11.93 -14.24 -22.72
CA LEU A 291 -12.28 -14.58 -21.34
C LEU A 291 -12.39 -13.33 -20.44
N TYR A 292 -11.51 -12.36 -20.64
CA TYR A 292 -11.54 -11.09 -19.89
C TYR A 292 -12.78 -10.27 -20.24
N SER A 293 -13.14 -10.21 -21.54
CA SER A 293 -14.37 -9.53 -21.98
C SER A 293 -15.61 -10.21 -21.39
N GLU A 294 -15.67 -11.56 -21.44
CA GLU A 294 -16.78 -12.32 -20.85
C GLU A 294 -16.87 -12.10 -19.33
N ALA A 295 -15.74 -12.03 -18.62
CA ALA A 295 -15.73 -11.78 -17.18
C ALA A 295 -16.21 -10.38 -16.82
N GLN A 296 -15.88 -9.36 -17.64
CA GLN A 296 -16.41 -8.00 -17.45
C GLN A 296 -17.93 -7.90 -17.68
N ASP A 297 -18.47 -8.69 -18.61
CA ASP A 297 -19.91 -8.73 -18.87
C ASP A 297 -20.71 -9.47 -17.77
N LEU A 298 -20.04 -10.27 -16.92
CA LEU A 298 -20.65 -10.98 -15.79
C LEU A 298 -20.64 -10.18 -14.48
N GLU A 299 -19.93 -9.05 -14.40
CA GLU A 299 -19.91 -8.14 -13.26
C GLU A 299 -21.00 -7.05 -13.39
N ILE A 300 -22.26 -7.46 -13.47
CA ILE A 300 -23.42 -6.55 -13.30
C ILE A 300 -24.05 -6.79 -11.93
#